data_c8411f0e893e6589b9f8f52bc6284b94
#
_entry.id   c8411f0e893e6589b9f8f52bc6284b94
#
_cell.length_a   1.000
_cell.length_b   1.000
_cell.length_c   1.000
_cell.angle_alpha   90.00
_cell.angle_beta   90.00
_cell.angle_gamma   90.00
#
_symmetry.space_group_name_H-M   'P 1'
#
loop_
_entity.id
_entity.type
_entity.pdbx_description
1 polymer ?
#
loop_
_entity_poly.entity_id
_entity_poly.type
_entity_poly.pdbx_seq_one_letter_code
_entity_poly.pdbx_strand_id
1 'polypeptide(L)'
;MTEKLVLVTGACGEIGQALVQGLAQKGGYRIVTADLSPLPNTITSVSAEHVQGDLVYQIKTFYDHDFDLIFHLAASLSSKAEVLSEDAHRINVEGTMQLLMLAAYRSEKYQKSVKFLFPSSIAVYGLESVEEK
;
A
#
# COMPACT_ATOMS: atom_id res chain seq x y z
N MET A 1 -20.29 -16.33 -2.52
CA MET A 1 -19.65 -15.47 -1.52
C MET A 1 -19.28 -14.16 -2.18
N THR A 2 -19.47 -13.07 -1.47
CA THR A 2 -19.06 -11.75 -1.95
C THR A 2 -17.53 -11.65 -1.98
N GLU A 3 -16.99 -11.08 -3.05
CA GLU A 3 -15.57 -10.77 -3.14
C GLU A 3 -15.17 -9.74 -2.08
N LYS A 4 -13.99 -9.91 -1.51
CA LYS A 4 -13.40 -8.93 -0.59
C LYS A 4 -12.71 -7.84 -1.38
N LEU A 5 -12.97 -6.59 -1.04
CA LEU A 5 -12.30 -5.45 -1.64
C LEU A 5 -10.93 -5.24 -0.99
N VAL A 6 -9.89 -5.22 -1.81
CA VAL A 6 -8.50 -5.12 -1.37
C VAL A 6 -7.81 -3.92 -2.01
N LEU A 7 -7.15 -3.11 -1.20
CA LEU A 7 -6.21 -2.08 -1.67
C LEU A 7 -4.78 -2.60 -1.59
N VAL A 8 -4.03 -2.46 -2.68
CA VAL A 8 -2.58 -2.70 -2.71
C VAL A 8 -1.90 -1.40 -3.13
N THR A 9 -1.20 -0.74 -2.22
CA THR A 9 -0.37 0.41 -2.54
C THR A 9 1.06 -0.03 -2.84
N GLY A 10 1.79 0.69 -3.70
CA GLY A 10 3.08 0.22 -4.20
C GLY A 10 2.95 -1.01 -5.12
N ALA A 11 1.82 -1.10 -5.81
CA ALA A 11 1.44 -2.27 -6.61
C ALA A 11 2.35 -2.51 -7.82
N CYS A 12 3.03 -1.48 -8.32
CA CYS A 12 3.92 -1.58 -9.47
C CYS A 12 5.34 -2.07 -9.10
N GLY A 13 5.67 -2.13 -7.82
CA GLY A 13 6.91 -2.71 -7.32
C GLY A 13 6.92 -4.23 -7.47
N GLU A 14 8.09 -4.84 -7.27
CA GLU A 14 8.29 -6.30 -7.42
C GLU A 14 7.36 -7.09 -6.49
N ILE A 15 7.36 -6.75 -5.20
CA ILE A 15 6.48 -7.41 -4.21
C ILE A 15 5.01 -7.12 -4.50
N GLY A 16 4.68 -5.88 -4.88
CA GLY A 16 3.32 -5.47 -5.20
C GLY A 16 2.73 -6.27 -6.36
N GLN A 17 3.46 -6.41 -7.45
CA GLN A 17 3.04 -7.20 -8.61
C GLN A 17 2.83 -8.68 -8.25
N ALA A 18 3.77 -9.28 -7.51
CA ALA A 18 3.66 -10.67 -7.07
C ALA A 18 2.44 -10.87 -6.15
N LEU A 19 2.19 -9.94 -5.24
CA LEU A 19 1.02 -9.98 -4.36
C LEU A 19 -0.29 -9.89 -5.13
N VAL A 20 -0.40 -8.94 -6.07
CA VAL A 20 -1.60 -8.77 -6.92
C VAL A 20 -1.89 -10.03 -7.72
N GLN A 21 -0.87 -10.62 -8.34
CA GLN A 21 -1.00 -11.90 -9.06
C GLN A 21 -1.44 -13.03 -8.14
N GLY A 22 -0.84 -13.15 -6.96
CA GLY A 22 -1.18 -14.18 -5.98
C GLY A 22 -2.62 -14.06 -5.47
N LEU A 23 -3.09 -12.84 -5.21
CA LEU A 23 -4.49 -12.58 -4.83
C LEU A 23 -5.46 -12.96 -5.96
N ALA A 24 -5.12 -12.60 -7.20
CA ALA A 24 -5.93 -12.94 -8.36
C ALA A 24 -6.02 -14.46 -8.57
N GLN A 25 -4.91 -15.17 -8.47
CA GLN A 25 -4.88 -16.64 -8.58
C GLN A 25 -5.69 -17.31 -7.46
N LYS A 26 -5.62 -16.79 -6.25
CA LYS A 26 -6.40 -17.31 -5.12
C LYS A 26 -7.90 -17.13 -5.30
N GLY A 27 -8.29 -16.06 -5.99
CA GLY A 27 -9.70 -15.69 -6.21
C GLY A 27 -10.40 -15.16 -4.97
N GLY A 28 -11.61 -14.62 -5.16
CA GLY A 28 -12.42 -14.05 -4.09
C GLY A 28 -12.01 -12.63 -3.66
N TYR A 29 -11.20 -11.97 -4.48
CA TYR A 29 -10.75 -10.60 -4.24
C TYR A 29 -11.00 -9.69 -5.44
N ARG A 30 -11.58 -8.55 -5.19
CA ARG A 30 -11.59 -7.42 -6.10
C ARG A 30 -10.45 -6.48 -5.72
N ILE A 31 -9.50 -6.28 -6.61
CA ILE A 31 -8.22 -5.63 -6.29
C ILE A 31 -8.20 -4.22 -6.85
N VAL A 32 -8.01 -3.24 -5.97
CA VAL A 32 -7.69 -1.85 -6.29
C VAL A 32 -6.19 -1.67 -6.08
N THR A 33 -5.51 -1.14 -7.07
CA THR A 33 -4.06 -0.87 -7.02
C THR A 33 -3.78 0.62 -6.97
N ALA A 34 -2.72 1.01 -6.27
CA ALA A 34 -2.26 2.39 -6.22
C ALA A 34 -0.73 2.46 -6.33
N ASP A 35 -0.23 3.36 -7.16
CA ASP A 35 1.20 3.57 -7.36
C ASP A 35 1.47 4.93 -8.03
N LEU A 36 2.70 5.43 -7.92
CA LEU A 36 3.17 6.57 -8.70
C LEU A 36 3.24 6.25 -10.20
N SER A 37 3.58 5.01 -10.52
CA SER A 37 3.79 4.51 -11.87
C SER A 37 2.48 4.04 -12.53
N PRO A 38 2.41 4.06 -13.86
CA PRO A 38 1.31 3.42 -14.59
C PRO A 38 1.32 1.91 -14.34
N LEU A 39 0.14 1.30 -14.42
CA LEU A 39 -0.04 -0.12 -14.14
C LEU A 39 0.71 -0.99 -15.17
N PRO A 40 1.61 -1.87 -14.72
CA PRO A 40 2.33 -2.75 -15.64
C PRO A 40 1.41 -3.83 -16.23
N ASN A 41 1.71 -4.25 -17.47
CA ASN A 41 0.91 -5.24 -18.21
C ASN A 41 0.74 -6.57 -17.45
N THR A 42 1.67 -6.89 -16.58
CA THR A 42 1.66 -8.12 -15.75
C THR A 42 0.46 -8.25 -14.83
N ILE A 43 -0.12 -7.11 -14.42
CA ILE A 43 -1.25 -7.07 -13.47
C ILE A 43 -2.45 -6.26 -13.97
N THR A 44 -2.39 -5.72 -15.20
CA THR A 44 -3.47 -4.90 -15.76
C THR A 44 -4.80 -5.65 -15.85
N SER A 45 -4.77 -6.92 -16.24
CA SER A 45 -5.98 -7.74 -16.41
C SER A 45 -6.65 -8.16 -15.10
N VAL A 46 -5.95 -8.07 -13.98
CA VAL A 46 -6.42 -8.52 -12.67
C VAL A 46 -6.66 -7.40 -11.67
N SER A 47 -6.28 -6.17 -12.01
CA SER A 47 -6.62 -4.98 -11.24
C SER A 47 -7.97 -4.44 -11.70
N ALA A 48 -8.91 -4.32 -10.78
CA ALA A 48 -10.24 -3.76 -11.08
C ALA A 48 -10.20 -2.23 -11.26
N GLU A 49 -9.27 -1.57 -10.58
CA GLU A 49 -9.05 -0.12 -10.63
C GLU A 49 -7.59 0.18 -10.31
N HIS A 50 -7.01 1.16 -10.99
CA HIS A 50 -5.68 1.67 -10.69
C HIS A 50 -5.71 3.17 -10.42
N VAL A 51 -5.27 3.56 -9.24
CA VAL A 51 -5.12 4.96 -8.84
C VAL A 51 -3.66 5.34 -9.00
N GLN A 52 -3.35 6.04 -10.09
CA GLN A 52 -2.00 6.52 -10.36
C GLN A 52 -1.77 7.88 -9.69
N GLY A 53 -0.69 8.01 -8.97
CA GLY A 53 -0.27 9.26 -8.34
C GLY A 53 0.31 9.09 -6.95
N ASP A 54 0.69 10.22 -6.37
CA ASP A 54 1.20 10.25 -5.00
C ASP A 54 0.09 9.90 -4.01
N LEU A 55 0.34 8.88 -3.19
CA LEU A 55 -0.61 8.33 -2.24
C LEU A 55 -1.24 9.39 -1.34
N VAL A 56 -0.43 10.32 -0.83
CA VAL A 56 -0.90 11.37 0.10
C VAL A 56 -1.95 12.26 -0.56
N TYR A 57 -1.79 12.57 -1.84
CA TYR A 57 -2.77 13.38 -2.59
C TYR A 57 -3.97 12.55 -3.06
N GLN A 58 -3.80 11.25 -3.25
CA GLN A 58 -4.86 10.35 -3.73
C GLN A 58 -5.71 9.76 -2.60
N ILE A 59 -5.36 9.97 -1.35
CA ILE A 59 -6.03 9.34 -0.20
C ILE A 59 -7.56 9.55 -0.21
N LYS A 60 -8.03 10.71 -0.65
CA LYS A 60 -9.46 11.04 -0.71
C LYS A 60 -10.25 10.11 -1.63
N THR A 61 -9.62 9.62 -2.70
CA THR A 61 -10.23 8.68 -3.65
C THR A 61 -10.64 7.38 -2.95
N PHE A 62 -9.90 6.98 -1.91
CA PHE A 62 -10.16 5.72 -1.21
C PHE A 62 -11.29 5.80 -0.17
N TYR A 63 -11.74 7.00 0.20
CA TYR A 63 -12.83 7.14 1.18
C TYR A 63 -14.19 6.65 0.67
N ASP A 64 -14.37 6.49 -0.64
CA ASP A 64 -15.60 5.96 -1.22
C ASP A 64 -15.59 4.42 -1.36
N HIS A 65 -14.45 3.78 -1.09
CA HIS A 65 -14.27 2.34 -1.18
C HIS A 65 -14.46 1.67 0.19
N ASP A 66 -15.16 0.55 0.20
CA ASP A 66 -15.40 -0.26 1.40
C ASP A 66 -14.40 -1.41 1.51
N PHE A 67 -13.12 -1.08 1.76
CA PHE A 67 -12.04 -2.06 1.83
C PHE A 67 -12.21 -3.04 2.99
N ASP A 68 -11.90 -4.30 2.73
CA ASP A 68 -11.75 -5.37 3.72
C ASP A 68 -10.29 -5.57 4.13
N LEU A 69 -9.38 -5.36 3.19
CA LEU A 69 -7.93 -5.49 3.40
C LEU A 69 -7.19 -4.33 2.74
N ILE A 70 -6.14 -3.88 3.39
CA ILE A 70 -5.18 -2.90 2.85
C ILE A 70 -3.78 -3.48 2.99
N PHE A 71 -3.10 -3.69 1.88
CA PHE A 71 -1.67 -4.00 1.81
C PHE A 71 -0.92 -2.73 1.46
N HIS A 72 -0.24 -2.16 2.44
CA HIS A 72 0.49 -0.91 2.25
C HIS A 72 1.97 -1.20 1.99
N LEU A 73 2.35 -1.26 0.70
CA LEU A 73 3.72 -1.52 0.25
C LEU A 73 4.41 -0.27 -0.32
N ALA A 74 3.65 0.82 -0.54
CA ALA A 74 4.19 2.08 -1.03
C ALA A 74 5.15 2.68 0.00
N ALA A 75 6.39 2.91 -0.41
CA ALA A 75 7.41 3.54 0.41
C ALA A 75 8.45 4.24 -0.46
N SER A 76 9.07 5.28 0.06
CA SER A 76 10.29 5.84 -0.51
C SER A 76 11.49 5.04 0.00
N LEU A 77 12.32 4.52 -0.91
CA LEU A 77 13.50 3.73 -0.55
C LEU A 77 14.57 4.60 0.12
N SER A 78 15.37 3.98 0.99
CA SER A 78 16.40 4.66 1.79
C SER A 78 17.41 5.46 0.95
N SER A 79 17.81 4.99 -0.22
CA SER A 79 18.71 5.72 -1.13
C SER A 79 18.13 7.03 -1.65
N LYS A 80 16.82 7.10 -1.83
CA LYS A 80 16.11 8.35 -2.18
C LYS A 80 15.79 9.19 -0.93
N ALA A 81 15.54 8.53 0.19
CA ALA A 81 15.23 9.18 1.46
C ALA A 81 16.41 10.00 2.01
N GLU A 82 17.64 9.58 1.76
CA GLU A 82 18.84 10.32 2.15
C GLU A 82 18.99 11.67 1.40
N VAL A 83 18.46 11.74 0.18
CA VAL A 83 18.55 12.96 -0.66
C VAL A 83 17.33 13.86 -0.49
N LEU A 84 16.14 13.26 -0.24
CA LEU A 84 14.85 13.95 -0.15
C LEU A 84 14.11 13.52 1.12
N SER A 85 14.67 13.85 2.27
CA SER A 85 14.17 13.42 3.60
C SER A 85 12.73 13.87 3.88
N GLU A 86 12.33 15.06 3.44
CA GLU A 86 10.95 15.57 3.61
C GLU A 86 9.95 14.74 2.80
N ASP A 87 10.26 14.40 1.55
CA ASP A 87 9.42 13.55 0.71
C ASP A 87 9.32 12.13 1.27
N ALA A 88 10.43 11.60 1.78
CA ALA A 88 10.44 10.29 2.42
C ALA A 88 9.57 10.26 3.67
N HIS A 89 9.63 11.29 4.52
CA HIS A 89 8.77 11.43 5.70
C HIS A 89 7.30 11.50 5.28
N ARG A 90 6.97 12.34 4.32
CA ARG A 90 5.61 12.50 3.81
C ARG A 90 5.05 11.18 3.27
N ILE A 91 5.81 10.46 2.45
CA ILE A 91 5.36 9.18 1.87
C ILE A 91 5.30 8.08 2.92
N ASN A 92 6.39 7.89 3.69
CA ASN A 92 6.52 6.73 4.57
C ASN A 92 5.77 6.90 5.90
N VAL A 93 5.64 8.13 6.41
CA VAL A 93 4.98 8.39 7.70
C VAL A 93 3.57 8.92 7.48
N GLU A 94 3.41 10.06 6.81
CA GLU A 94 2.08 10.65 6.64
C GLU A 94 1.17 9.77 5.78
N GLY A 95 1.66 9.21 4.68
CA GLY A 95 0.90 8.30 3.83
C GLY A 95 0.43 7.06 4.60
N THR A 96 1.30 6.46 5.41
CA THR A 96 0.95 5.32 6.27
C THR A 96 -0.11 5.69 7.31
N MET A 97 0.07 6.82 7.98
CA MET A 97 -0.90 7.30 8.98
C MET A 97 -2.26 7.58 8.38
N GLN A 98 -2.32 8.20 7.21
CA GLN A 98 -3.59 8.48 6.53
C GLN A 98 -4.33 7.20 6.13
N LEU A 99 -3.61 6.16 5.67
CA LEU A 99 -4.23 4.86 5.38
C LEU A 99 -4.70 4.13 6.63
N LEU A 100 -3.97 4.22 7.75
CA LEU A 100 -4.42 3.68 9.03
C LEU A 100 -5.69 4.39 9.51
N MET A 101 -5.76 5.70 9.38
CA MET A 101 -6.96 6.48 9.71
C MET A 101 -8.13 6.09 8.79
N LEU A 102 -7.89 5.87 7.51
CA LEU A 102 -8.91 5.35 6.58
C LEU A 102 -9.43 3.99 7.05
N ALA A 103 -8.54 3.06 7.39
CA ALA A 103 -8.93 1.73 7.88
C ALA A 103 -9.75 1.81 9.17
N ALA A 104 -9.34 2.66 10.12
CA ALA A 104 -10.07 2.88 11.36
C ALA A 104 -11.45 3.48 11.11
N TYR A 105 -11.54 4.52 10.29
CA TYR A 105 -12.81 5.14 9.91
C TYR A 105 -13.77 4.14 9.26
N ARG A 106 -13.27 3.30 8.36
CA ARG A 106 -14.10 2.26 7.71
C ARG A 106 -14.56 1.19 8.67
N SER A 107 -13.67 0.75 9.57
CA SER A 107 -14.02 -0.22 10.60
C SER A 107 -15.14 0.30 11.51
N GLU A 108 -15.07 1.56 11.92
CA GLU A 108 -16.07 2.19 12.76
C GLU A 108 -17.41 2.38 12.00
N LYS A 109 -17.34 3.00 10.81
CA LYS A 109 -18.53 3.33 10.01
C LYS A 109 -19.37 2.09 9.65
N TYR A 110 -18.73 0.99 9.29
CA TYR A 110 -19.40 -0.22 8.82
C TYR A 110 -19.45 -1.34 9.85
N GLN A 111 -18.95 -1.09 11.07
CA GLN A 111 -18.90 -2.08 12.16
C GLN A 111 -18.25 -3.39 11.71
N LYS A 112 -17.20 -3.31 10.90
CA LYS A 112 -16.45 -4.45 10.39
C LYS A 112 -14.94 -4.26 10.60
N SER A 113 -14.21 -5.37 10.72
CA SER A 113 -12.75 -5.33 10.82
C SER A 113 -12.12 -5.11 9.44
N VAL A 114 -11.38 -4.02 9.26
CA VAL A 114 -10.49 -3.82 8.11
C VAL A 114 -9.08 -4.30 8.49
N LYS A 115 -8.55 -5.28 7.76
CA LYS A 115 -7.19 -5.77 8.00
C LYS A 115 -6.19 -4.86 7.30
N PHE A 116 -5.21 -4.37 8.05
CA PHE A 116 -4.13 -3.54 7.55
C PHE A 116 -2.80 -4.28 7.68
N LEU A 117 -2.11 -4.50 6.56
CA LEU A 117 -0.82 -5.18 6.50
C LEU A 117 0.24 -4.19 6.02
N PHE A 118 1.26 -4.04 6.83
CA PHE A 118 2.39 -3.16 6.57
C PHE A 118 3.70 -3.91 6.84
N PRO A 119 4.58 -4.06 5.84
CA PRO A 119 5.86 -4.72 6.04
C PRO A 119 6.78 -3.85 6.88
N SER A 120 7.37 -4.44 7.89
CA SER A 120 8.45 -3.83 8.66
C SER A 120 9.80 -4.01 7.95
N SER A 121 10.87 -3.58 8.57
CA SER A 121 12.23 -3.72 8.06
C SER A 121 13.17 -4.15 9.19
N ILE A 122 14.21 -4.90 8.86
CA ILE A 122 15.30 -5.21 9.81
C ILE A 122 16.03 -3.94 10.28
N ALA A 123 15.94 -2.85 9.51
CA ALA A 123 16.52 -1.56 9.86
C ALA A 123 16.00 -0.99 11.19
N VAL A 124 14.84 -1.45 11.68
CA VAL A 124 14.30 -1.03 12.99
C VAL A 124 15.19 -1.45 14.18
N TYR A 125 16.01 -2.48 13.99
CA TYR A 125 16.94 -2.94 15.03
C TYR A 125 18.19 -2.06 15.14
N GLY A 126 18.48 -1.22 14.12
CA GLY A 126 19.67 -0.39 14.05
C GLY A 126 20.95 -1.20 13.85
N LEU A 127 22.08 -0.52 13.98
CA LEU A 127 23.42 -1.11 13.96
C LEU A 127 24.19 -0.58 15.17
N GLU A 128 24.97 -1.45 15.81
CA GLU A 128 25.80 -1.06 16.97
C GLU A 128 26.97 -0.16 16.51
N SER A 129 27.49 -0.38 15.28
CA SER A 129 28.54 0.43 14.70
C SER A 129 28.42 0.55 13.16
N VAL A 130 29.11 1.53 12.59
CA VAL A 130 29.20 1.70 11.11
C VAL A 130 29.97 0.56 10.45
N GLU A 131 30.79 -0.17 11.18
CA GLU A 131 31.60 -1.30 10.69
C GLU A 131 30.76 -2.56 10.44
N GLU A 132 29.53 -2.58 10.92
CA GLU A 132 28.57 -3.68 10.73
C GLU A 132 27.74 -3.59 9.43
N LYS A 133 28.04 -2.61 8.58
CA LYS A 133 27.34 -2.43 7.30
C LYS A 133 27.88 -3.30 6.19
#